data_870e964b34e60bca86d59ec4eb1a76af
#
_entry.id   870e964b34e60bca86d59ec4eb1a76af
#
_cell.length_a   1.000
_cell.length_b   1.000
_cell.length_c   1.000
_cell.angle_alpha   90.00
_cell.angle_beta   90.00
_cell.angle_gamma   90.00
#
_symmetry.space_group_name_H-M   'P 1'
#
loop_
_entity.id
_entity.type
_entity.pdbx_description
1 polymer ?
#
loop_
_entity_poly.entity_id
_entity_poly.type
_entity_poly.pdbx_seq_one_letter_code
_entity_poly.pdbx_strand_id
1 'polypeptide(L)'
;MKKFLFVDLDDTLFQTPKKCPGETDLRPAAYLKNGDACSFTTARQRTFFAFAQSGMTLIPATARTGDAFRRVDLPFPSYSVLDYGGIVLQPGGALDAGWLALMQDDMQTALPGLRDAMRIIDDFQAKAGMPSRARLIEDYGTPFYIVVKDHEARGERLADIEEQVLQQWIATEGSDFFIHRNGNNLAVLPKTLNKARAVAYLRAELEAEHGPILSFGMGDSRSDARFMAACDYAIVPSGTQLAALTVAAL
;
A
#
# COMPACT_ATOMS: atom_id res chain seq x y z
N MET A 1 3.15 -8.47 27.81
CA MET A 1 2.53 -7.65 26.76
C MET A 1 3.03 -8.15 25.42
N LYS A 2 2.12 -8.57 24.52
CA LYS A 2 2.48 -8.97 23.15
C LYS A 2 2.89 -7.75 22.33
N LYS A 3 3.81 -7.94 21.38
CA LYS A 3 4.36 -6.87 20.56
C LYS A 3 4.05 -7.16 19.10
N PHE A 4 3.53 -6.16 18.39
CA PHE A 4 3.16 -6.25 16.98
C PHE A 4 3.85 -5.14 16.19
N LEU A 5 4.40 -5.48 15.02
CA LEU A 5 4.95 -4.54 14.07
C LEU A 5 4.09 -4.55 12.80
N PHE A 6 3.30 -3.49 12.60
CA PHE A 6 2.66 -3.22 11.32
C PHE A 6 3.69 -2.60 10.39
N VAL A 7 3.97 -3.25 9.27
CA VAL A 7 5.11 -2.87 8.42
C VAL A 7 4.70 -2.81 6.95
N ASP A 8 5.04 -1.71 6.29
CA ASP A 8 4.94 -1.65 4.83
C ASP A 8 6.01 -2.54 4.19
N LEU A 9 5.82 -2.90 2.94
CA LEU A 9 6.67 -3.83 2.22
C LEU A 9 7.62 -3.14 1.24
N ASP A 10 7.05 -2.50 0.22
CA ASP A 10 7.80 -1.90 -0.89
C ASP A 10 8.55 -0.65 -0.42
N ASP A 11 9.83 -0.59 -0.72
CA ASP A 11 10.75 0.48 -0.25
C ASP A 11 10.97 0.53 1.26
N THR A 12 10.36 -0.38 2.01
CA THR A 12 10.52 -0.56 3.46
C THR A 12 11.31 -1.83 3.78
N LEU A 13 10.79 -3.02 3.49
CA LEU A 13 11.46 -4.30 3.74
C LEU A 13 12.25 -4.81 2.54
N PHE A 14 11.88 -4.42 1.33
CA PHE A 14 12.56 -4.74 0.09
C PHE A 14 12.30 -3.67 -0.97
N GLN A 15 13.12 -3.64 -2.03
CA GLN A 15 12.99 -2.64 -3.08
C GLN A 15 13.50 -3.16 -4.43
N THR A 16 13.25 -2.40 -5.50
CA THR A 16 13.79 -2.73 -6.82
C THR A 16 15.31 -2.56 -6.84
N PRO A 17 16.07 -3.31 -7.69
CA PRO A 17 17.53 -3.21 -7.78
C PRO A 17 18.04 -1.77 -8.03
N LYS A 18 17.28 -0.98 -8.77
CA LYS A 18 17.63 0.42 -9.07
C LYS A 18 17.72 1.29 -7.81
N LYS A 19 17.04 0.90 -6.74
CA LYS A 19 17.05 1.59 -5.44
C LYS A 19 18.08 1.01 -4.46
N CYS A 20 18.95 0.09 -4.92
CA CYS A 20 20.00 -0.54 -4.14
C CYS A 20 21.41 -0.23 -4.72
N PRO A 21 21.79 1.04 -4.97
CA PRO A 21 23.06 1.35 -5.58
C PRO A 21 24.21 0.89 -4.68
N GLY A 22 25.18 0.14 -5.27
CA GLY A 22 26.36 -0.35 -4.54
C GLY A 22 26.14 -1.58 -3.66
N GLU A 23 24.93 -2.08 -3.51
CA GLU A 23 24.66 -3.30 -2.74
C GLU A 23 24.99 -4.54 -3.60
N THR A 24 25.80 -5.45 -3.05
CA THR A 24 26.25 -6.67 -3.73
C THR A 24 25.57 -7.95 -3.25
N ASP A 25 25.02 -7.93 -2.00
CA ASP A 25 24.29 -9.07 -1.41
C ASP A 25 22.79 -8.83 -1.48
N LEU A 26 22.23 -8.83 -2.69
CA LEU A 26 20.79 -8.74 -2.91
C LEU A 26 20.18 -10.15 -2.98
N ARG A 27 19.07 -10.36 -2.25
CA ARG A 27 18.28 -11.61 -2.34
C ARG A 27 16.87 -11.31 -2.81
N PRO A 28 16.33 -12.10 -3.74
CA PRO A 28 14.93 -11.96 -4.16
C PRO A 28 13.96 -11.96 -2.97
N ALA A 29 12.97 -11.09 -3.02
CA ALA A 29 11.92 -10.98 -2.01
C ALA A 29 10.51 -10.84 -2.59
N ALA A 30 10.40 -10.47 -3.87
CA ALA A 30 9.11 -10.48 -4.56
C ALA A 30 9.31 -10.76 -6.05
N TYR A 31 8.27 -11.32 -6.67
CA TYR A 31 8.32 -11.83 -8.03
C TYR A 31 7.18 -11.28 -8.89
N LEU A 32 7.44 -11.15 -10.19
CA LEU A 32 6.43 -10.88 -11.22
C LEU A 32 5.56 -12.12 -11.46
N LYS A 33 4.49 -11.95 -12.25
CA LYS A 33 3.59 -13.06 -12.63
C LYS A 33 4.29 -14.16 -13.45
N ASN A 34 5.34 -13.80 -14.18
CA ASN A 34 6.15 -14.74 -14.97
C ASN A 34 7.23 -15.46 -14.14
N GLY A 35 7.33 -15.18 -12.85
CA GLY A 35 8.32 -15.78 -11.95
C GLY A 35 9.64 -15.03 -11.83
N ASP A 36 9.86 -13.96 -12.61
CA ASP A 36 11.07 -13.16 -12.50
C ASP A 36 11.10 -12.36 -11.19
N ALA A 37 12.27 -12.35 -10.53
CA ALA A 37 12.46 -11.54 -9.34
C ALA A 37 12.43 -10.03 -9.70
N CYS A 38 11.59 -9.26 -8.98
CA CYS A 38 11.40 -7.83 -9.24
C CYS A 38 11.79 -6.93 -8.08
N SER A 39 11.79 -7.45 -6.86
CA SER A 39 12.22 -6.73 -5.66
C SER A 39 13.15 -7.59 -4.82
N PHE A 40 14.05 -6.93 -4.10
CA PHE A 40 15.16 -7.59 -3.41
C PHE A 40 15.36 -6.99 -2.02
N THR A 41 15.81 -7.82 -1.08
CA THR A 41 16.29 -7.40 0.23
C THR A 41 17.80 -7.16 0.19
N THR A 42 18.26 -6.13 0.88
CA THR A 42 19.67 -5.93 1.24
C THR A 42 20.03 -6.73 2.49
N ALA A 43 21.32 -6.88 2.79
CA ALA A 43 21.77 -7.51 4.01
C ALA A 43 21.23 -6.79 5.28
N ARG A 44 21.15 -5.46 5.25
CA ARG A 44 20.62 -4.65 6.38
C ARG A 44 19.14 -4.91 6.61
N GLN A 45 18.34 -4.97 5.54
CA GLN A 45 16.90 -5.26 5.64
C GLN A 45 16.65 -6.67 6.18
N ARG A 46 17.42 -7.67 5.74
CA ARG A 46 17.33 -9.03 6.28
C ARG A 46 17.69 -9.10 7.76
N THR A 47 18.75 -8.39 8.16
CA THR A 47 19.17 -8.33 9.57
C THR A 47 18.08 -7.67 10.42
N PHE A 48 17.52 -6.56 9.96
CA PHE A 48 16.39 -5.91 10.65
C PHE A 48 15.17 -6.82 10.73
N PHE A 49 14.80 -7.49 9.63
CA PHE A 49 13.66 -8.40 9.59
C PHE A 49 13.81 -9.54 10.62
N ALA A 50 14.99 -10.17 10.66
CA ALA A 50 15.30 -11.23 11.64
C ALA A 50 15.24 -10.71 13.08
N PHE A 51 15.79 -9.52 13.34
CA PHE A 51 15.72 -8.86 14.64
C PHE A 51 14.27 -8.59 15.05
N ALA A 52 13.45 -8.03 14.16
CA ALA A 52 12.06 -7.74 14.43
C ALA A 52 11.26 -9.02 14.72
N GLN A 53 11.45 -10.07 13.93
CA GLN A 53 10.79 -11.37 14.12
C GLN A 53 11.16 -12.05 15.45
N SER A 54 12.34 -11.80 15.99
CA SER A 54 12.77 -12.41 17.25
C SER A 54 12.00 -11.91 18.48
N GLY A 55 11.36 -10.74 18.37
CA GLY A 55 10.70 -10.10 19.51
C GLY A 55 9.29 -9.60 19.26
N MET A 56 8.83 -9.60 18.01
CA MET A 56 7.54 -9.03 17.60
C MET A 56 6.85 -9.94 16.59
N THR A 57 5.51 -9.89 16.55
CA THR A 57 4.73 -10.44 15.45
C THR A 57 4.63 -9.40 14.34
N LEU A 58 5.11 -9.73 13.13
CA LEU A 58 5.06 -8.84 11.97
C LEU A 58 3.73 -8.99 11.24
N ILE A 59 3.10 -7.86 10.95
CA ILE A 59 1.84 -7.75 10.19
C ILE A 59 2.10 -6.82 9.02
N PRO A 60 2.18 -7.32 7.78
CA PRO A 60 2.35 -6.47 6.61
C PRO A 60 1.12 -5.57 6.41
N ALA A 61 1.36 -4.29 6.08
CA ALA A 61 0.36 -3.31 5.72
C ALA A 61 0.74 -2.66 4.39
N THR A 62 0.24 -3.22 3.28
CA THR A 62 0.73 -2.92 1.93
C THR A 62 -0.37 -2.47 0.96
N ALA A 63 0.04 -1.76 -0.09
CA ALA A 63 -0.78 -1.47 -1.25
C ALA A 63 -0.96 -2.66 -2.21
N ARG A 64 -0.22 -3.75 -2.01
CA ARG A 64 -0.30 -4.93 -2.87
C ARG A 64 -1.66 -5.60 -2.77
N THR A 65 -2.17 -6.07 -3.93
CA THR A 65 -3.31 -6.97 -4.00
C THR A 65 -2.95 -8.35 -3.46
N GLY A 66 -3.93 -9.19 -3.13
CA GLY A 66 -3.69 -10.56 -2.69
C GLY A 66 -2.86 -11.38 -3.68
N ASP A 67 -3.12 -11.20 -5.00
CA ASP A 67 -2.30 -11.84 -6.04
C ASP A 67 -0.83 -11.37 -6.01
N ALA A 68 -0.57 -10.09 -5.82
CA ALA A 68 0.79 -9.55 -5.72
C ALA A 68 1.46 -9.91 -4.38
N PHE A 69 0.69 -9.98 -3.30
CA PHE A 69 1.20 -10.37 -1.99
C PHE A 69 1.62 -11.84 -1.94
N ARG A 70 0.89 -12.75 -2.57
CA ARG A 70 1.26 -14.17 -2.67
C ARG A 70 2.60 -14.41 -3.38
N ARG A 71 3.14 -13.42 -4.08
CA ARG A 71 4.47 -13.47 -4.73
C ARG A 71 5.56 -12.80 -3.91
N VAL A 72 5.29 -12.45 -2.66
CA VAL A 72 6.29 -11.99 -1.68
C VAL A 72 6.87 -13.20 -0.96
N ASP A 73 8.20 -13.34 -1.04
CA ASP A 73 8.95 -14.44 -0.43
C ASP A 73 9.54 -14.00 0.93
N LEU A 74 8.65 -13.54 1.80
CA LEU A 74 8.95 -13.26 3.21
C LEU A 74 7.85 -13.91 4.07
N PRO A 75 8.21 -14.54 5.20
CA PRO A 75 7.25 -15.24 6.04
C PRO A 75 6.43 -14.27 6.90
N PHE A 76 5.12 -14.23 6.68
CA PHE A 76 4.16 -13.51 7.50
C PHE A 76 3.07 -14.49 8.00
N PRO A 77 3.31 -15.19 9.12
CA PRO A 77 2.39 -16.21 9.62
C PRO A 77 1.17 -15.64 10.36
N SER A 78 1.12 -14.33 10.58
CA SER A 78 0.05 -13.64 11.29
C SER A 78 -0.95 -12.99 10.31
N TYR A 79 -1.67 -11.98 10.76
CA TYR A 79 -2.55 -11.18 9.92
C TYR A 79 -1.78 -10.48 8.78
N SER A 80 -2.52 -10.04 7.75
CA SER A 80 -1.97 -9.20 6.68
C SER A 80 -3.01 -8.17 6.24
N VAL A 81 -2.57 -6.94 6.03
CA VAL A 81 -3.39 -5.84 5.52
C VAL A 81 -2.96 -5.55 4.08
N LEU A 82 -3.86 -5.74 3.12
CA LEU A 82 -3.61 -5.64 1.69
C LEU A 82 -4.47 -4.55 1.05
N ASP A 83 -4.23 -4.25 -0.24
CA ASP A 83 -5.04 -3.31 -1.03
C ASP A 83 -5.25 -1.96 -0.34
N TYR A 84 -4.17 -1.33 0.16
CA TYR A 84 -4.24 -0.07 0.91
C TYR A 84 -5.13 -0.14 2.17
N GLY A 85 -5.40 -1.33 2.70
CA GLY A 85 -6.30 -1.54 3.82
C GLY A 85 -7.67 -2.10 3.43
N GLY A 86 -7.89 -2.42 2.16
CA GLY A 86 -9.15 -3.00 1.68
C GLY A 86 -9.40 -4.41 2.15
N ILE A 87 -8.32 -5.18 2.29
CA ILE A 87 -8.38 -6.59 2.71
C ILE A 87 -7.59 -6.79 4.01
N VAL A 88 -8.19 -7.50 4.93
CA VAL A 88 -7.50 -8.11 6.08
C VAL A 88 -7.54 -9.62 5.94
N LEU A 89 -6.37 -10.23 5.97
CA LEU A 89 -6.24 -11.67 6.05
C LEU A 89 -5.92 -12.09 7.48
N GLN A 90 -6.58 -13.11 7.96
CA GLN A 90 -6.30 -13.76 9.23
C GLN A 90 -5.06 -14.67 9.12
N PRO A 91 -4.46 -15.11 10.24
CA PRO A 91 -3.46 -16.17 10.22
C PRO A 91 -3.94 -17.39 9.43
N GLY A 92 -3.09 -17.87 8.49
CA GLY A 92 -3.47 -18.94 7.57
C GLY A 92 -4.11 -18.46 6.26
N GLY A 93 -4.31 -17.13 6.08
CA GLY A 93 -4.70 -16.53 4.81
C GLY A 93 -6.22 -16.45 4.53
N ALA A 94 -7.06 -16.82 5.51
CA ALA A 94 -8.50 -16.61 5.38
C ALA A 94 -8.86 -15.12 5.45
N LEU A 95 -9.92 -14.72 4.73
CA LEU A 95 -10.46 -13.36 4.81
C LEU A 95 -11.04 -13.10 6.21
N ASP A 96 -10.77 -11.91 6.74
CA ASP A 96 -11.51 -11.40 7.89
C ASP A 96 -12.90 -10.95 7.43
N ALA A 97 -13.92 -11.73 7.81
CA ALA A 97 -15.30 -11.52 7.34
C ALA A 97 -15.90 -10.21 7.86
N GLY A 98 -15.56 -9.80 9.09
CA GLY A 98 -16.04 -8.55 9.69
C GLY A 98 -15.48 -7.34 8.95
N TRP A 99 -14.18 -7.32 8.71
CA TRP A 99 -13.55 -6.26 7.93
C TRP A 99 -14.04 -6.21 6.49
N LEU A 100 -14.14 -7.38 5.84
CA LEU A 100 -14.60 -7.46 4.45
C LEU A 100 -16.01 -6.90 4.29
N ALA A 101 -16.93 -7.21 5.20
CA ALA A 101 -18.30 -6.68 5.15
C ALA A 101 -18.33 -5.15 5.25
N LEU A 102 -17.53 -4.56 6.16
CA LEU A 102 -17.39 -3.10 6.28
C LEU A 102 -16.84 -2.48 4.99
N MET A 103 -15.82 -3.10 4.41
CA MET A 103 -15.22 -2.58 3.19
C MET A 103 -16.12 -2.73 1.97
N GLN A 104 -16.91 -3.80 1.87
CA GLN A 104 -17.89 -3.97 0.78
C GLN A 104 -18.96 -2.88 0.79
N ASP A 105 -19.46 -2.49 1.96
CA ASP A 105 -20.43 -1.39 2.10
C ASP A 105 -19.82 -0.04 1.70
N ASP A 106 -18.63 0.26 2.22
CA ASP A 106 -17.87 1.46 1.85
C ASP A 106 -17.59 1.53 0.33
N MET A 107 -17.20 0.41 -0.26
CA MET A 107 -16.85 0.36 -1.69
C MET A 107 -18.08 0.39 -2.59
N GLN A 108 -19.21 -0.16 -2.16
CA GLN A 108 -20.47 -0.01 -2.88
C GLN A 108 -20.87 1.47 -2.99
N THR A 109 -20.69 2.22 -1.91
CA THR A 109 -20.93 3.67 -1.88
C THR A 109 -19.94 4.44 -2.76
N ALA A 110 -18.67 4.04 -2.80
CA ALA A 110 -17.62 4.72 -3.57
C ALA A 110 -17.61 4.36 -5.08
N LEU A 111 -18.19 3.23 -5.48
CA LEU A 111 -18.10 2.70 -6.84
C LEU A 111 -18.58 3.66 -7.93
N PRO A 112 -19.68 4.43 -7.78
CA PRO A 112 -20.07 5.41 -8.78
C PRO A 112 -18.99 6.47 -9.05
N GLY A 113 -18.36 7.01 -8.00
CA GLY A 113 -17.28 7.98 -8.12
C GLY A 113 -16.01 7.38 -8.75
N LEU A 114 -15.67 6.12 -8.44
CA LEU A 114 -14.57 5.42 -9.11
C LEU A 114 -14.82 5.28 -10.61
N ARG A 115 -16.05 4.91 -11.01
CA ARG A 115 -16.41 4.80 -12.43
C ARG A 115 -16.36 6.15 -13.14
N ASP A 116 -16.79 7.20 -12.49
CA ASP A 116 -16.72 8.55 -13.05
C ASP A 116 -15.26 9.01 -13.22
N ALA A 117 -14.42 8.84 -12.20
CA ALA A 117 -12.99 9.11 -12.31
C ALA A 117 -12.33 8.30 -13.45
N MET A 118 -12.70 7.03 -13.61
CA MET A 118 -12.17 6.20 -14.70
C MET A 118 -12.58 6.75 -16.07
N ARG A 119 -13.85 7.14 -16.23
CA ARG A 119 -14.37 7.72 -17.47
C ARG A 119 -13.64 9.00 -17.86
N ILE A 120 -13.49 9.96 -16.93
CA ILE A 120 -12.81 11.24 -17.23
C ILE A 120 -11.32 11.04 -17.54
N ILE A 121 -10.65 10.10 -16.89
CA ILE A 121 -9.26 9.74 -17.19
C ILE A 121 -9.15 9.16 -18.60
N ASP A 122 -10.01 8.20 -18.97
CA ASP A 122 -9.97 7.54 -20.27
C ASP A 122 -10.33 8.52 -21.39
N ASP A 123 -11.30 9.42 -21.19
CA ASP A 123 -11.65 10.49 -22.11
C ASP A 123 -10.47 11.45 -22.38
N PHE A 124 -9.76 11.84 -21.33
CA PHE A 124 -8.56 12.68 -21.46
C PHE A 124 -7.46 11.95 -22.21
N GLN A 125 -7.16 10.71 -21.84
CA GLN A 125 -6.14 9.89 -22.48
C GLN A 125 -6.43 9.66 -23.96
N ALA A 126 -7.70 9.44 -24.34
CA ALA A 126 -8.11 9.29 -25.73
C ALA A 126 -7.87 10.58 -26.53
N LYS A 127 -8.23 11.74 -25.97
CA LYS A 127 -8.01 13.05 -26.62
C LYS A 127 -6.52 13.39 -26.75
N ALA A 128 -5.72 13.03 -25.77
CA ALA A 128 -4.26 13.26 -25.75
C ALA A 128 -3.46 12.19 -26.53
N GLY A 129 -4.11 11.20 -27.14
CA GLY A 129 -3.44 10.11 -27.85
C GLY A 129 -2.56 9.22 -26.95
N MET A 130 -2.88 9.12 -25.66
CA MET A 130 -2.15 8.29 -24.70
C MET A 130 -2.58 6.82 -24.82
N PRO A 131 -1.63 5.85 -24.89
CA PRO A 131 -1.98 4.43 -25.06
C PRO A 131 -2.44 3.75 -23.77
N SER A 132 -2.24 4.37 -22.61
CA SER A 132 -2.64 3.84 -21.30
C SER A 132 -4.17 3.90 -21.11
N ARG A 133 -4.67 3.13 -20.16
CA ARG A 133 -6.08 3.15 -19.73
C ARG A 133 -6.17 3.03 -18.22
N ALA A 134 -7.20 3.65 -17.65
CA ALA A 134 -7.54 3.45 -16.25
C ALA A 134 -8.07 2.02 -16.04
N ARG A 135 -7.72 1.43 -14.92
CA ARG A 135 -8.18 0.10 -14.53
C ARG A 135 -8.75 0.13 -13.13
N LEU A 136 -9.96 -0.38 -12.97
CA LEU A 136 -10.52 -0.67 -11.66
C LEU A 136 -9.81 -1.90 -11.09
N ILE A 137 -9.23 -1.73 -9.92
CA ILE A 137 -8.59 -2.82 -9.19
C ILE A 137 -9.63 -3.46 -8.30
N GLU A 138 -9.82 -4.74 -8.53
CA GLU A 138 -10.73 -5.61 -7.80
C GLU A 138 -9.96 -6.77 -7.20
N ASP A 139 -10.22 -7.05 -5.94
CA ASP A 139 -9.68 -8.22 -5.26
C ASP A 139 -10.76 -8.85 -4.38
N TYR A 140 -10.78 -10.18 -4.29
CA TYR A 140 -11.81 -10.94 -3.57
C TYR A 140 -13.26 -10.51 -3.90
N GLY A 141 -13.53 -10.14 -5.16
CA GLY A 141 -14.85 -9.72 -5.62
C GLY A 141 -15.27 -8.32 -5.19
N THR A 142 -14.36 -7.51 -4.65
CA THR A 142 -14.63 -6.14 -4.21
C THR A 142 -13.78 -5.14 -5.02
N PRO A 143 -14.38 -4.14 -5.67
CA PRO A 143 -13.66 -3.09 -6.36
C PRO A 143 -13.14 -2.06 -5.35
N PHE A 144 -11.83 -1.78 -5.33
CA PHE A 144 -11.22 -0.93 -4.33
C PHE A 144 -10.79 0.45 -4.83
N TYR A 145 -10.09 0.51 -5.97
CA TYR A 145 -9.50 1.75 -6.45
C TYR A 145 -9.20 1.68 -7.94
N ILE A 146 -8.89 2.84 -8.53
CA ILE A 146 -8.43 2.93 -9.90
C ILE A 146 -6.93 3.10 -9.94
N VAL A 147 -6.28 2.48 -10.93
CA VAL A 147 -4.88 2.70 -11.23
C VAL A 147 -4.68 2.98 -12.72
N VAL A 148 -3.81 3.94 -13.00
CA VAL A 148 -3.25 4.20 -14.33
C VAL A 148 -1.75 3.96 -14.28
N LYS A 149 -1.23 3.25 -15.30
CA LYS A 149 0.21 3.09 -15.51
C LYS A 149 0.56 3.51 -16.93
N ASP A 150 1.62 4.27 -17.08
CA ASP A 150 2.17 4.53 -18.41
C ASP A 150 3.07 3.37 -18.84
N HIS A 151 2.83 2.81 -20.03
CA HIS A 151 3.57 1.66 -20.55
C HIS A 151 5.05 1.98 -20.87
N GLU A 152 5.34 3.26 -21.13
CA GLU A 152 6.69 3.74 -21.42
C GLU A 152 7.37 4.34 -20.17
N ALA A 153 6.70 4.21 -19.00
CA ALA A 153 7.14 4.76 -17.70
C ALA A 153 7.36 6.28 -17.72
N ARG A 154 6.59 7.01 -18.51
CA ARG A 154 6.65 8.47 -18.60
C ARG A 154 5.82 9.08 -17.47
N GLY A 155 6.51 9.41 -16.39
CA GLY A 155 5.87 10.03 -15.21
C GLY A 155 5.16 11.36 -15.52
N GLU A 156 5.60 12.08 -16.55
CA GLU A 156 5.01 13.35 -17.00
C GLU A 156 3.56 13.14 -17.45
N ARG A 157 3.25 12.07 -18.19
CA ARG A 157 1.89 11.75 -18.63
C ARG A 157 0.93 11.49 -17.46
N LEU A 158 1.44 10.87 -16.39
CA LEU A 158 0.67 10.67 -15.17
C LEU A 158 0.48 11.98 -14.40
N ALA A 159 1.47 12.87 -14.44
CA ALA A 159 1.34 14.23 -13.90
C ALA A 159 0.28 15.02 -14.66
N ASP A 160 0.26 14.97 -15.99
CA ASP A 160 -0.76 15.62 -16.82
C ASP A 160 -2.19 15.16 -16.46
N ILE A 161 -2.40 13.85 -16.27
CA ILE A 161 -3.70 13.32 -15.84
C ILE A 161 -4.07 13.85 -14.45
N GLU A 162 -3.13 13.84 -13.52
CA GLU A 162 -3.34 14.35 -12.17
C GLU A 162 -3.72 15.82 -12.18
N GLU A 163 -2.92 16.67 -12.85
CA GLU A 163 -3.05 18.13 -12.81
C GLU A 163 -4.20 18.67 -13.65
N GLN A 164 -4.41 18.13 -14.86
CA GLN A 164 -5.38 18.68 -15.81
C GLN A 164 -6.79 18.08 -15.65
N VAL A 165 -6.91 16.93 -14.96
CA VAL A 165 -8.19 16.21 -14.83
C VAL A 165 -8.56 15.96 -13.38
N LEU A 166 -7.71 15.23 -12.65
CA LEU A 166 -8.10 14.70 -11.37
C LEU A 166 -8.15 15.74 -10.26
N GLN A 167 -7.26 16.75 -10.26
CA GLN A 167 -7.29 17.82 -9.25
C GLN A 167 -8.59 18.63 -9.32
N GLN A 168 -9.07 18.95 -10.53
CA GLN A 168 -10.34 19.62 -10.68
C GLN A 168 -11.50 18.71 -10.24
N TRP A 169 -11.51 17.46 -10.65
CA TRP A 169 -12.56 16.53 -10.27
C TRP A 169 -12.62 16.33 -8.75
N ILE A 170 -11.48 16.17 -8.07
CA ILE A 170 -11.41 16.09 -6.60
C ILE A 170 -12.02 17.33 -5.94
N ALA A 171 -11.78 18.50 -6.51
CA ALA A 171 -12.27 19.78 -5.95
C ALA A 171 -13.79 19.97 -6.12
N THR A 172 -14.42 19.31 -7.08
CA THR A 172 -15.84 19.49 -7.42
C THR A 172 -16.70 18.29 -7.03
N GLU A 173 -16.40 17.12 -7.54
CA GLU A 173 -17.25 15.92 -7.45
C GLU A 173 -16.59 14.77 -6.65
N GLY A 174 -15.27 14.72 -6.65
CA GLY A 174 -14.47 13.66 -6.05
C GLY A 174 -13.99 13.95 -4.63
N SER A 175 -14.69 14.77 -3.84
CA SER A 175 -14.24 15.20 -2.50
C SER A 175 -14.00 14.03 -1.53
N ASP A 176 -14.63 12.87 -1.76
CA ASP A 176 -14.47 11.66 -0.94
C ASP A 176 -13.32 10.76 -1.40
N PHE A 177 -12.55 11.23 -2.37
CA PHE A 177 -11.40 10.52 -2.93
C PHE A 177 -10.10 11.27 -2.69
N PHE A 178 -8.99 10.58 -2.91
CA PHE A 178 -7.67 11.19 -2.96
C PHE A 178 -6.84 10.54 -4.07
N ILE A 179 -5.84 11.30 -4.53
CA ILE A 179 -4.90 10.84 -5.54
C ILE A 179 -3.62 10.38 -4.87
N HIS A 180 -3.11 9.24 -5.28
CA HIS A 180 -1.82 8.74 -4.86
C HIS A 180 -0.96 8.44 -6.10
N ARG A 181 0.18 9.16 -6.20
CA ARG A 181 1.15 8.95 -7.28
C ARG A 181 2.48 8.48 -6.69
N ASN A 182 2.96 7.33 -7.16
CA ASN A 182 4.26 6.79 -6.81
C ASN A 182 4.91 6.14 -8.04
N GLY A 183 6.01 6.73 -8.50
CA GLY A 183 6.70 6.30 -9.71
C GLY A 183 5.76 6.25 -10.92
N ASN A 184 5.62 5.08 -11.51
CA ASN A 184 4.76 4.83 -12.66
C ASN A 184 3.35 4.35 -12.29
N ASN A 185 2.85 4.73 -11.13
CA ASN A 185 1.49 4.45 -10.69
C ASN A 185 0.79 5.75 -10.31
N LEU A 186 -0.37 5.99 -10.90
CA LEU A 186 -1.31 7.00 -10.49
C LEU A 186 -2.59 6.30 -10.06
N ALA A 187 -2.98 6.43 -8.81
CA ALA A 187 -4.15 5.79 -8.25
C ALA A 187 -5.16 6.81 -7.73
N VAL A 188 -6.45 6.53 -7.88
CA VAL A 188 -7.57 7.25 -7.27
C VAL A 188 -8.22 6.32 -6.26
N LEU A 189 -8.20 6.70 -5.00
CA LEU A 189 -8.67 5.88 -3.88
C LEU A 189 -9.78 6.61 -3.12
N PRO A 190 -10.83 5.90 -2.69
CA PRO A 190 -11.77 6.44 -1.71
C PRO A 190 -11.06 6.76 -0.39
N LYS A 191 -11.44 7.82 0.30
CA LYS A 191 -10.87 8.18 1.61
C LYS A 191 -11.12 7.12 2.69
N THR A 192 -12.17 6.33 2.53
CA THR A 192 -12.48 5.19 3.39
C THR A 192 -11.50 4.03 3.22
N LEU A 193 -10.84 3.93 2.06
CA LEU A 193 -9.80 2.94 1.77
C LEU A 193 -8.44 3.47 2.22
N ASN A 194 -7.99 3.07 3.40
CA ASN A 194 -6.65 3.43 3.89
C ASN A 194 -6.12 2.45 4.92
N LYS A 195 -4.82 2.23 4.93
CA LYS A 195 -4.12 1.31 5.84
C LYS A 195 -4.39 1.62 7.32
N ALA A 196 -4.57 2.89 7.69
CA ALA A 196 -4.73 3.29 9.08
C ALA A 196 -6.02 2.76 9.69
N ARG A 197 -7.13 2.71 8.93
CA ARG A 197 -8.39 2.12 9.40
C ARG A 197 -8.25 0.62 9.66
N ALA A 198 -7.61 -0.11 8.73
CA ALA A 198 -7.39 -1.54 8.88
C ALA A 198 -6.43 -1.86 10.05
N VAL A 199 -5.39 -1.06 10.24
CA VAL A 199 -4.47 -1.19 11.38
C VAL A 199 -5.18 -0.89 12.70
N ALA A 200 -6.00 0.16 12.76
CA ALA A 200 -6.79 0.47 13.96
C ALA A 200 -7.79 -0.65 14.30
N TYR A 201 -8.46 -1.21 13.28
CA TYR A 201 -9.34 -2.36 13.44
C TYR A 201 -8.59 -3.56 14.01
N LEU A 202 -7.47 -3.96 13.39
CA LEU A 202 -6.67 -5.09 13.87
C LEU A 202 -6.09 -4.87 15.25
N ARG A 203 -5.69 -3.64 15.59
CA ARG A 203 -5.22 -3.33 16.94
C ARG A 203 -6.32 -3.60 17.97
N ALA A 204 -7.55 -3.17 17.71
CA ALA A 204 -8.68 -3.41 18.60
C ALA A 204 -8.97 -4.90 18.76
N GLU A 205 -8.95 -5.68 17.68
CA GLU A 205 -9.12 -7.14 17.73
C GLU A 205 -7.99 -7.82 18.54
N LEU A 206 -6.74 -7.42 18.31
CA LEU A 206 -5.57 -7.95 19.03
C LEU A 206 -5.59 -7.57 20.51
N GLU A 207 -6.06 -6.38 20.86
CA GLU A 207 -6.24 -5.94 22.26
C GLU A 207 -7.39 -6.69 22.93
N ALA A 208 -8.47 -6.97 22.23
CA ALA A 208 -9.57 -7.78 22.74
C ALA A 208 -9.13 -9.24 23.00
N GLU A 209 -8.29 -9.80 22.13
CA GLU A 209 -7.79 -11.18 22.29
C GLU A 209 -6.70 -11.31 23.37
N HIS A 210 -5.80 -10.32 23.47
CA HIS A 210 -4.56 -10.47 24.23
C HIS A 210 -4.43 -9.54 25.44
N GLY A 211 -5.42 -8.67 25.68
CA GLY A 211 -5.27 -7.54 26.60
C GLY A 211 -4.35 -6.46 26.00
N PRO A 212 -3.80 -5.57 26.82
CA PRO A 212 -2.92 -4.49 26.32
C PRO A 212 -1.76 -5.03 25.49
N ILE A 213 -1.59 -4.48 24.30
CA ILE A 213 -0.48 -4.79 23.37
C ILE A 213 0.48 -3.62 23.26
N LEU A 214 1.64 -3.86 22.66
CA LEU A 214 2.57 -2.84 22.24
C LEU A 214 2.69 -2.89 20.72
N SER A 215 2.36 -1.80 20.05
CA SER A 215 2.32 -1.72 18.60
C SER A 215 3.36 -0.76 18.03
N PHE A 216 3.97 -1.19 16.93
CA PHE A 216 4.91 -0.39 16.14
C PHE A 216 4.37 -0.26 14.72
N GLY A 217 4.54 0.92 14.11
CA GLY A 217 4.28 1.15 12.70
C GLY A 217 5.57 1.46 11.98
N MET A 218 5.86 0.80 10.85
CA MET A 218 7.04 1.06 10.03
C MET A 218 6.67 1.23 8.57
N GLY A 219 7.13 2.31 7.95
CA GLY A 219 6.88 2.61 6.54
C GLY A 219 7.84 3.65 5.99
N ASP A 220 7.90 3.78 4.67
CA ASP A 220 8.86 4.62 3.95
C ASP A 220 8.24 5.90 3.40
N SER A 221 6.93 5.94 3.23
CA SER A 221 6.23 6.96 2.45
C SER A 221 5.25 7.80 3.26
N ARG A 222 4.85 8.94 2.69
CA ARG A 222 3.82 9.81 3.26
C ARG A 222 2.49 9.08 3.47
N SER A 223 2.16 8.11 2.62
CA SER A 223 0.94 7.31 2.75
C SER A 223 0.94 6.41 3.99
N ASP A 224 2.12 6.02 4.48
CA ASP A 224 2.27 5.15 5.64
C ASP A 224 2.18 5.90 6.97
N ALA A 225 2.49 7.20 6.96
CA ALA A 225 2.52 8.02 8.16
C ALA A 225 1.23 7.91 9.00
N ARG A 226 0.06 7.77 8.34
CA ARG A 226 -1.23 7.67 9.02
C ARG A 226 -1.37 6.37 9.82
N PHE A 227 -1.00 5.23 9.24
CA PHE A 227 -1.09 3.97 9.97
C PHE A 227 0.01 3.87 11.04
N MET A 228 1.19 4.43 10.77
CA MET A 228 2.26 4.51 11.77
C MET A 228 1.84 5.35 12.98
N ALA A 229 1.14 6.47 12.75
CA ALA A 229 0.58 7.31 13.82
C ALA A 229 -0.56 6.62 14.60
N ALA A 230 -1.18 5.59 14.06
CA ALA A 230 -2.17 4.77 14.75
C ALA A 230 -1.53 3.71 15.68
N CYS A 231 -0.19 3.56 15.68
CA CYS A 231 0.58 2.68 16.55
C CYS A 231 1.20 3.46 17.72
N ASP A 232 1.67 2.73 18.74
CA ASP A 232 2.30 3.37 19.91
C ASP A 232 3.67 3.97 19.57
N TYR A 233 4.39 3.37 18.61
CA TYR A 233 5.69 3.84 18.14
C TYR A 233 5.79 3.79 16.61
N ALA A 234 6.51 4.74 16.03
CA ALA A 234 6.81 4.80 14.60
C ALA A 234 8.29 4.54 14.33
N ILE A 235 8.58 3.72 13.32
CA ILE A 235 9.92 3.43 12.81
C ILE A 235 10.01 3.93 11.38
N VAL A 236 10.92 4.85 11.11
CA VAL A 236 11.13 5.43 9.78
C VAL A 236 12.49 4.97 9.24
N PRO A 237 12.53 4.17 8.16
CA PRO A 237 13.81 3.80 7.54
C PRO A 237 14.53 5.02 6.96
N SER A 238 15.84 5.10 7.18
CA SER A 238 16.67 6.18 6.64
C SER A 238 16.71 6.16 5.10
N GLY A 239 16.84 7.34 4.49
CA GLY A 239 16.93 7.47 3.03
C GLY A 239 15.59 7.31 2.30
N THR A 240 14.48 7.30 3.02
CA THR A 240 13.12 7.18 2.46
C THR A 240 12.44 8.54 2.30
N GLN A 241 11.30 8.56 1.59
CA GLN A 241 10.49 9.77 1.43
C GLN A 241 10.05 10.32 2.80
N LEU A 242 9.59 9.46 3.70
CA LEU A 242 9.12 9.87 5.01
C LEU A 242 10.27 10.39 5.88
N ALA A 243 11.45 9.78 5.81
CA ALA A 243 12.63 10.27 6.50
C ALA A 243 13.02 11.67 6.03
N ALA A 244 12.98 11.93 4.73
CA ALA A 244 13.27 13.26 4.17
C ALA A 244 12.26 14.34 4.61
N LEU A 245 11.00 13.95 4.85
CA LEU A 245 9.93 14.86 5.29
C LEU A 245 9.86 15.03 6.83
N THR A 246 10.58 14.23 7.58
CA THR A 246 10.53 14.22 9.05
C THR A 246 11.92 14.34 9.66
N VAL A 247 12.62 13.22 9.86
CA VAL A 247 13.90 13.17 10.59
C VAL A 247 15.01 13.98 9.90
N ALA A 248 15.07 13.96 8.58
CA ALA A 248 16.09 14.70 7.83
C ALA A 248 15.70 16.16 7.54
N ALA A 249 14.49 16.58 7.87
CA ALA A 249 14.02 17.96 7.72
C ALA A 249 14.32 18.84 8.96
N LEU A 250 14.79 18.23 10.05
CA LEU A 250 15.21 18.89 11.30
C LEU A 250 16.70 19.21 11.29
#